data_b4a3d834d054447814f20e1aea2358a3
#
_entry.id   b4a3d834d054447814f20e1aea2358a3
#
_cell.length_a   1.000
_cell.length_b   1.000
_cell.length_c   1.000
_cell.angle_alpha   90.00
_cell.angle_beta   90.00
_cell.angle_gamma   90.00
#
_symmetry.space_group_name_H-M   'P 1'
#
loop_
_entity.id
_entity.type
_entity.pdbx_description
1 polymer ?
#
loop_
_entity_poly.entity_id
_entity_poly.type
_entity_poly.pdbx_seq_one_letter_code
_entity_poly.pdbx_strand_id
1 'polypeptide(L)'
;MQKEIIVLLGGPGTGKSTLINELVARGYCCYPEISREVTLEAQKRGIEQLFLEQPLLFSEMLLEGRIQQFRSAFQEPDNVVFIDRGIPDVVAYMDYIGDEYPEFFTKACEDYKYSKTFILPPWEEIYQSDTERYENFEQALEIQKHLIETYKKYGYDLIEVPKDTVENRILYILDKI
;
A
#
# COMPACT_ATOMS: atom_id res chain seq x y z
N MET A 1 -2.28 23.36 11.36
CA MET A 1 -1.80 22.73 10.11
C MET A 1 -2.86 21.76 9.63
N GLN A 2 -3.01 21.59 8.33
CA GLN A 2 -3.97 20.64 7.78
C GLN A 2 -3.44 19.21 7.94
N LYS A 3 -4.33 18.25 8.27
CA LYS A 3 -3.98 16.84 8.38
C LYS A 3 -3.49 16.31 7.02
N GLU A 4 -2.33 15.69 6.98
CA GLU A 4 -1.81 14.98 5.81
C GLU A 4 -1.74 13.48 6.05
N ILE A 5 -2.47 12.72 5.23
CA ILE A 5 -2.41 11.26 5.20
C ILE A 5 -1.66 10.87 3.93
N ILE A 6 -0.50 10.27 4.12
CA ILE A 6 0.49 10.02 3.07
C ILE A 6 0.61 8.52 2.83
N VAL A 7 0.50 8.10 1.58
CA VAL A 7 0.66 6.69 1.19
C VAL A 7 2.03 6.44 0.59
N LEU A 8 2.71 5.41 1.08
CA LEU A 8 3.84 4.78 0.41
C LEU A 8 3.33 3.56 -0.36
N LEU A 9 3.45 3.58 -1.67
CA LEU A 9 3.02 2.49 -2.55
C LEU A 9 4.17 1.98 -3.42
N GLY A 10 3.96 0.84 -4.03
CA GLY A 10 4.93 0.16 -4.89
C GLY A 10 4.74 -1.35 -4.83
N GLY A 11 5.20 -2.04 -5.84
CA GLY A 11 5.18 -3.50 -5.90
C GLY A 11 5.98 -4.18 -4.79
N PRO A 12 5.98 -5.51 -4.74
CA PRO A 12 6.78 -6.26 -3.78
C PRO A 12 8.27 -5.99 -3.97
N GLY A 13 9.04 -6.03 -2.87
CA GLY A 13 10.51 -5.88 -2.92
C GLY A 13 11.05 -4.48 -3.20
N THR A 14 10.24 -3.43 -3.04
CA THR A 14 10.65 -2.04 -3.29
C THR A 14 11.22 -1.32 -2.06
N GLY A 15 11.23 -1.97 -0.90
CA GLY A 15 11.76 -1.42 0.35
C GLY A 15 10.76 -0.61 1.18
N LYS A 16 9.44 -0.71 0.93
CA LYS A 16 8.41 0.02 1.69
C LYS A 16 8.49 -0.22 3.20
N SER A 17 8.50 -1.47 3.62
CA SER A 17 8.52 -1.83 5.05
C SER A 17 9.75 -1.27 5.76
N THR A 18 10.90 -1.23 5.09
CA THR A 18 12.12 -0.64 5.63
C THR A 18 11.94 0.86 5.85
N LEU A 19 11.35 1.59 4.89
CA LEU A 19 11.08 3.02 5.04
C LEU A 19 10.04 3.29 6.12
N ILE A 20 8.97 2.51 6.20
CA ILE A 20 7.96 2.63 7.26
C ILE A 20 8.61 2.44 8.64
N ASN A 21 9.43 1.40 8.82
CA ASN A 21 10.13 1.16 10.09
C ASN A 21 11.07 2.33 10.45
N GLU A 22 11.77 2.90 9.49
CA GLU A 22 12.64 4.05 9.70
C GLU A 22 11.83 5.31 10.07
N LEU A 23 10.68 5.55 9.44
CA LEU A 23 9.78 6.65 9.80
C LEU A 23 9.26 6.49 11.23
N VAL A 24 8.87 5.27 11.63
CA VAL A 24 8.48 4.97 13.02
C VAL A 24 9.63 5.25 13.99
N ALA A 25 10.86 4.83 13.66
CA ALA A 25 12.04 5.09 14.48
C ALA A 25 12.32 6.60 14.66
N ARG A 26 11.92 7.42 13.70
CA ARG A 26 12.01 8.90 13.77
C ARG A 26 10.82 9.57 14.46
N GLY A 27 9.87 8.78 14.96
CA GLY A 27 8.71 9.26 15.72
C GLY A 27 7.50 9.67 14.89
N TYR A 28 7.44 9.29 13.60
CA TYR A 28 6.25 9.52 12.79
C TYR A 28 5.18 8.46 13.07
N CYS A 29 3.93 8.89 13.06
CA CYS A 29 2.79 7.97 13.10
C CYS A 29 2.69 7.22 11.76
N CYS A 30 2.72 5.89 11.81
CA CYS A 30 2.69 5.03 10.63
C CYS A 30 1.73 3.86 10.81
N TYR A 31 0.96 3.56 9.79
CA TYR A 31 0.13 2.36 9.69
C TYR A 31 0.80 1.33 8.78
N PRO A 32 1.10 0.12 9.27
CA PRO A 32 1.77 -0.92 8.49
C PRO A 32 0.82 -1.60 7.49
N GLU A 33 1.39 -2.40 6.59
CA GLU A 33 0.64 -3.29 5.70
C GLU A 33 -0.22 -4.29 6.50
N ILE A 34 -1.49 -4.43 6.11
CA ILE A 34 -2.48 -5.22 6.85
C ILE A 34 -2.77 -6.59 6.25
N SER A 35 -2.21 -6.93 5.09
CA SER A 35 -2.52 -8.20 4.41
C SER A 35 -2.22 -9.43 5.28
N ARG A 36 -1.16 -9.38 6.09
CA ARG A 36 -0.81 -10.44 7.03
C ARG A 36 -1.87 -10.57 8.14
N GLU A 37 -2.37 -9.47 8.69
CA GLU A 37 -3.42 -9.47 9.71
C GLU A 37 -4.73 -10.05 9.15
N VAL A 38 -5.10 -9.67 7.93
CA VAL A 38 -6.27 -10.20 7.22
C VAL A 38 -6.15 -11.72 7.03
N THR A 39 -4.99 -12.19 6.62
CA THR A 39 -4.73 -13.63 6.45
C THR A 39 -4.84 -14.38 7.79
N LEU A 40 -4.25 -13.86 8.86
CA LEU A 40 -4.31 -14.46 10.19
C LEU A 40 -5.75 -14.49 10.74
N GLU A 41 -6.53 -13.45 10.50
CA GLU A 41 -7.94 -13.39 10.91
C GLU A 41 -8.78 -14.43 10.16
N ALA A 42 -8.54 -14.62 8.87
CA ALA A 42 -9.20 -15.66 8.09
C ALA A 42 -8.84 -17.07 8.56
N GLN A 43 -7.58 -17.29 8.90
CA GLN A 43 -7.12 -18.58 9.46
C GLN A 43 -7.82 -18.91 10.79
N LYS A 44 -8.04 -17.92 11.66
CA LYS A 44 -8.82 -18.11 12.89
C LYS A 44 -10.26 -18.52 12.62
N ARG A 45 -10.81 -18.15 11.47
CA ARG A 45 -12.15 -18.53 11.01
C ARG A 45 -12.16 -19.86 10.23
N GLY A 46 -11.04 -20.55 10.13
CA GLY A 46 -10.90 -21.85 9.46
C GLY A 46 -10.64 -21.78 7.95
N ILE A 47 -10.28 -20.62 7.43
CA ILE A 47 -9.89 -20.43 6.02
C ILE A 47 -8.36 -20.37 5.97
N GLU A 48 -7.73 -21.47 5.56
CA GLU A 48 -6.27 -21.58 5.64
C GLU A 48 -5.54 -20.71 4.62
N GLN A 49 -6.10 -20.61 3.40
CA GLN A 49 -5.50 -19.88 2.26
C GLN A 49 -6.53 -18.93 1.63
N LEU A 50 -6.99 -17.94 2.41
CA LEU A 50 -8.06 -17.01 1.99
C LEU A 50 -7.81 -16.40 0.60
N PHE A 51 -6.58 -15.98 0.33
CA PHE A 51 -6.17 -15.40 -0.95
C PHE A 51 -6.44 -16.34 -2.15
N LEU A 52 -6.23 -17.65 -1.97
CA LEU A 52 -6.44 -18.64 -3.03
C LEU A 52 -7.87 -19.17 -3.05
N GLU A 53 -8.48 -19.39 -1.89
CA GLU A 53 -9.81 -20.01 -1.76
C GLU A 53 -10.92 -19.01 -2.03
N GLN A 54 -10.78 -17.77 -1.56
CA GLN A 54 -11.79 -16.72 -1.67
C GLN A 54 -11.12 -15.36 -1.97
N PRO A 55 -10.57 -15.14 -3.17
CA PRO A 55 -9.81 -13.94 -3.50
C PRO A 55 -10.62 -12.65 -3.37
N LEU A 56 -11.92 -12.67 -3.74
CA LEU A 56 -12.78 -11.50 -3.58
C LEU A 56 -12.98 -11.15 -2.09
N LEU A 57 -13.25 -12.14 -1.24
CA LEU A 57 -13.38 -11.92 0.19
C LEU A 57 -12.09 -11.37 0.81
N PHE A 58 -10.93 -11.88 0.37
CA PHE A 58 -9.63 -11.33 0.78
C PHE A 58 -9.50 -9.86 0.42
N SER A 59 -9.87 -9.48 -0.80
CA SER A 59 -9.83 -8.10 -1.26
C SER A 59 -10.85 -7.21 -0.52
N GLU A 60 -12.04 -7.72 -0.21
CA GLU A 60 -13.04 -7.02 0.61
C GLU A 60 -12.50 -6.75 2.02
N MET A 61 -11.89 -7.72 2.67
CA MET A 61 -11.30 -7.57 4.00
C MET A 61 -10.11 -6.58 3.99
N LEU A 62 -9.27 -6.60 2.93
CA LEU A 62 -8.21 -5.61 2.75
C LEU A 62 -8.79 -4.20 2.58
N LEU A 63 -9.83 -4.05 1.76
CA LEU A 63 -10.48 -2.75 1.53
C LEU A 63 -11.04 -2.20 2.84
N GLU A 64 -11.79 -3.01 3.59
CA GLU A 64 -12.35 -2.61 4.87
C GLU A 64 -11.26 -2.19 5.86
N GLY A 65 -10.20 -2.98 5.98
CA GLY A 65 -9.07 -2.67 6.86
C GLY A 65 -8.37 -1.37 6.47
N ARG A 66 -8.19 -1.08 5.19
CA ARG A 66 -7.57 0.16 4.71
C ARG A 66 -8.47 1.37 4.89
N ILE A 67 -9.78 1.21 4.73
CA ILE A 67 -10.74 2.26 5.09
C ILE A 67 -10.65 2.56 6.59
N GLN A 68 -10.55 1.54 7.43
CA GLN A 68 -10.40 1.72 8.86
C GLN A 68 -9.07 2.42 9.21
N GLN A 69 -7.96 2.03 8.58
CA GLN A 69 -6.67 2.74 8.75
C GLN A 69 -6.79 4.23 8.35
N PHE A 70 -7.43 4.53 7.22
CA PHE A 70 -7.65 5.91 6.79
C PHE A 70 -8.44 6.72 7.84
N ARG A 71 -9.54 6.15 8.35
CA ARG A 71 -10.37 6.80 9.37
C ARG A 71 -9.61 7.01 10.68
N SER A 72 -8.84 6.01 11.10
CA SER A 72 -7.99 6.11 12.30
C SER A 72 -6.89 7.16 12.11
N ALA A 73 -6.22 7.17 10.96
CA ALA A 73 -5.21 8.17 10.63
C ALA A 73 -5.76 9.60 10.68
N PHE A 74 -7.00 9.78 10.25
CA PHE A 74 -7.65 11.09 10.32
C PHE A 74 -7.89 11.58 11.75
N GLN A 75 -8.03 10.66 12.71
CA GLN A 75 -8.28 10.94 14.13
C GLN A 75 -6.99 11.06 14.97
N GLU A 76 -5.84 10.66 14.42
CA GLU A 76 -4.56 10.78 15.12
C GLU A 76 -4.25 12.25 15.50
N PRO A 77 -3.57 12.50 16.63
CA PRO A 77 -3.15 13.85 17.00
C PRO A 77 -2.07 14.41 16.06
N ASP A 78 -1.29 13.55 15.44
CA ASP A 78 -0.20 13.91 14.53
C ASP A 78 -0.76 14.53 13.24
N ASN A 79 -0.16 15.61 12.77
CA ASN A 79 -0.57 16.25 11.52
C ASN A 79 -0.15 15.48 10.28
N VAL A 80 0.86 14.65 10.40
CA VAL A 80 1.39 13.81 9.30
C VAL A 80 1.29 12.34 9.72
N VAL A 81 0.61 11.54 8.92
CA VAL A 81 0.46 10.09 9.14
C VAL A 81 0.81 9.35 7.85
N PHE A 82 1.69 8.37 7.95
CA PHE A 82 2.07 7.52 6.83
C PHE A 82 1.29 6.20 6.85
N ILE A 83 0.94 5.70 5.67
CA ILE A 83 0.26 4.41 5.51
C ILE A 83 1.01 3.57 4.46
N ASP A 84 1.32 2.32 4.81
CA ASP A 84 1.88 1.35 3.88
C ASP A 84 0.76 0.77 3.02
N ARG A 85 0.71 1.17 1.78
CA ARG A 85 -0.33 0.93 0.77
C ARG A 85 -1.66 1.62 1.09
N GLY A 86 -2.36 2.02 0.05
CA GLY A 86 -3.66 2.69 0.14
C GLY A 86 -4.82 1.86 -0.39
N ILE A 87 -5.99 2.44 -0.32
CA ILE A 87 -7.23 1.86 -0.86
C ILE A 87 -7.11 1.54 -2.36
N PRO A 88 -6.53 2.42 -3.23
CA PRO A 88 -6.39 2.10 -4.64
C PRO A 88 -5.48 0.90 -4.95
N ASP A 89 -4.57 0.51 -4.04
CA ASP A 89 -3.76 -0.72 -4.19
C ASP A 89 -4.64 -1.97 -4.33
N VAL A 90 -5.79 -2.02 -3.64
CA VAL A 90 -6.71 -3.16 -3.73
C VAL A 90 -7.27 -3.29 -5.14
N VAL A 91 -7.75 -2.19 -5.70
CA VAL A 91 -8.29 -2.14 -7.07
C VAL A 91 -7.19 -2.46 -8.08
N ALA A 92 -6.00 -1.87 -7.94
CA ALA A 92 -4.87 -2.13 -8.82
C ALA A 92 -4.48 -3.62 -8.85
N TYR A 93 -4.52 -4.29 -7.70
CA TYR A 93 -4.21 -5.71 -7.63
C TYR A 93 -5.30 -6.58 -8.25
N MET A 94 -6.58 -6.23 -8.06
CA MET A 94 -7.69 -6.93 -8.71
C MET A 94 -7.66 -6.76 -10.23
N ASP A 95 -7.35 -5.56 -10.72
CA ASP A 95 -7.15 -5.30 -12.15
C ASP A 95 -5.97 -6.12 -12.71
N TYR A 96 -4.88 -6.25 -11.94
CA TYR A 96 -3.71 -7.06 -12.30
C TYR A 96 -4.04 -8.55 -12.45
N ILE A 97 -4.82 -9.13 -11.55
CA ILE A 97 -5.22 -10.55 -11.62
C ILE A 97 -6.42 -10.79 -12.54
N GLY A 98 -7.06 -9.72 -13.03
CA GLY A 98 -8.20 -9.79 -13.95
C GLY A 98 -9.52 -10.16 -13.29
N ASP A 99 -9.67 -9.92 -12.00
CA ASP A 99 -10.90 -10.18 -11.27
C ASP A 99 -11.92 -9.05 -11.43
N GLU A 100 -13.19 -9.43 -11.58
CA GLU A 100 -14.30 -8.50 -11.48
C GLU A 100 -14.60 -8.19 -10.00
N TYR A 101 -14.96 -6.94 -9.72
CA TYR A 101 -15.26 -6.49 -8.36
C TYR A 101 -16.46 -5.54 -8.34
N PRO A 102 -17.24 -5.53 -7.24
CA PRO A 102 -18.38 -4.64 -7.07
C PRO A 102 -17.99 -3.16 -7.05
N GLU A 103 -18.95 -2.29 -7.39
CA GLU A 103 -18.77 -0.83 -7.48
C GLU A 103 -18.26 -0.19 -6.18
N PHE A 104 -18.52 -0.78 -5.01
CA PHE A 104 -18.08 -0.21 -3.75
C PHE A 104 -16.54 -0.10 -3.62
N PHE A 105 -15.76 -0.91 -4.37
CA PHE A 105 -14.31 -0.78 -4.43
C PHE A 105 -13.89 0.54 -5.10
N THR A 106 -14.48 0.86 -6.24
CA THR A 106 -14.20 2.10 -6.96
C THR A 106 -14.69 3.31 -6.18
N LYS A 107 -15.88 3.20 -5.59
CA LYS A 107 -16.44 4.24 -4.73
C LYS A 107 -15.54 4.54 -3.52
N ALA A 108 -14.96 3.53 -2.90
CA ALA A 108 -14.01 3.75 -1.80
C ALA A 108 -12.78 4.56 -2.24
N CYS A 109 -12.26 4.30 -3.45
CA CYS A 109 -11.16 5.09 -4.03
C CYS A 109 -11.54 6.56 -4.29
N GLU A 110 -12.81 6.84 -4.53
CA GLU A 110 -13.33 8.19 -4.73
C GLU A 110 -13.58 8.93 -3.42
N ASP A 111 -14.14 8.22 -2.42
CA ASP A 111 -14.58 8.79 -1.15
C ASP A 111 -13.41 9.05 -0.18
N TYR A 112 -12.35 8.25 -0.22
CA TYR A 112 -11.20 8.34 0.70
C TYR A 112 -9.96 8.82 -0.04
N LYS A 113 -9.64 10.12 0.05
CA LYS A 113 -8.52 10.74 -0.65
C LYS A 113 -7.34 10.99 0.27
N TYR A 114 -6.19 10.44 -0.11
CA TYR A 114 -4.90 10.71 0.52
C TYR A 114 -4.33 12.05 0.06
N SER A 115 -3.56 12.70 0.93
CA SER A 115 -2.98 14.02 0.65
C SER A 115 -1.80 13.94 -0.32
N LYS A 116 -0.95 12.94 -0.15
CA LYS A 116 0.22 12.69 -1.00
C LYS A 116 0.45 11.20 -1.19
N THR A 117 1.04 10.87 -2.32
CA THR A 117 1.32 9.49 -2.71
C THR A 117 2.76 9.37 -3.22
N PHE A 118 3.56 8.57 -2.52
CA PHE A 118 4.94 8.27 -2.91
C PHE A 118 5.01 6.86 -3.47
N ILE A 119 5.49 6.73 -4.71
CA ILE A 119 5.68 5.44 -5.34
C ILE A 119 7.14 5.03 -5.32
N LEU A 120 7.39 3.82 -4.80
CA LEU A 120 8.72 3.21 -4.78
C LEU A 120 8.88 2.36 -6.05
N PRO A 121 9.86 2.67 -6.91
CA PRO A 121 10.05 1.92 -8.14
C PRO A 121 10.56 0.51 -7.87
N PRO A 122 10.28 -0.46 -8.75
CA PRO A 122 10.91 -1.78 -8.71
C PRO A 122 12.43 -1.64 -8.77
N TRP A 123 13.10 -2.37 -7.89
CA TRP A 123 14.56 -2.28 -7.74
C TRP A 123 15.16 -3.67 -7.63
N GLU A 124 15.71 -4.17 -8.73
CA GLU A 124 16.18 -5.54 -8.85
C GLU A 124 17.30 -5.88 -7.85
N GLU A 125 18.21 -4.93 -7.58
CA GLU A 125 19.36 -5.13 -6.69
C GLU A 125 18.96 -5.39 -5.22
N ILE A 126 17.81 -4.88 -4.78
CA ILE A 126 17.28 -5.13 -3.43
C ILE A 126 16.12 -6.12 -3.43
N TYR A 127 15.67 -6.56 -4.61
CA TYR A 127 14.61 -7.54 -4.72
C TYR A 127 15.09 -8.89 -4.19
N GLN A 128 14.49 -9.35 -3.11
CA GLN A 128 14.72 -10.67 -2.57
C GLN A 128 13.44 -11.47 -2.67
N SER A 129 13.51 -12.60 -3.39
CA SER A 129 12.46 -13.60 -3.30
C SER A 129 12.61 -14.33 -1.98
N ASP A 130 11.63 -14.21 -1.10
CA ASP A 130 11.52 -15.00 0.11
C ASP A 130 10.32 -15.97 -0.01
N THR A 131 10.20 -16.88 0.94
CA THR A 131 9.10 -17.86 0.98
C THR A 131 7.72 -17.22 1.19
N GLU A 132 7.65 -15.96 1.52
CA GLU A 132 6.43 -15.18 1.72
C GLU A 132 6.03 -14.36 0.48
N ARG A 133 6.88 -14.32 -0.56
CA ARG A 133 6.63 -13.60 -1.81
C ARG A 133 6.37 -14.58 -2.94
N TYR A 134 5.16 -14.53 -3.46
CA TYR A 134 4.74 -15.38 -4.56
C TYR A 134 5.12 -14.80 -5.94
N GLU A 135 5.37 -13.49 -6.01
CA GLU A 135 5.67 -12.77 -7.24
C GLU A 135 7.17 -12.76 -7.54
N ASN A 136 7.52 -12.98 -8.79
CA ASN A 136 8.86 -12.74 -9.32
C ASN A 136 9.04 -11.27 -9.73
N PHE A 137 10.24 -10.88 -10.16
CA PHE A 137 10.54 -9.49 -10.51
C PHE A 137 9.73 -8.99 -11.72
N GLU A 138 9.46 -9.83 -12.72
CA GLU A 138 8.64 -9.48 -13.88
C GLU A 138 7.19 -9.19 -13.45
N GLN A 139 6.64 -10.00 -12.56
CA GLN A 139 5.32 -9.77 -11.97
C GLN A 139 5.31 -8.48 -11.13
N ALA A 140 6.38 -8.17 -10.41
CA ALA A 140 6.52 -6.92 -9.68
C ALA A 140 6.47 -5.69 -10.60
N LEU A 141 7.05 -5.78 -11.81
CA LEU A 141 6.97 -4.74 -12.83
C LEU A 141 5.53 -4.54 -13.34
N GLU A 142 4.82 -5.61 -13.61
CA GLU A 142 3.41 -5.53 -14.06
C GLU A 142 2.49 -4.98 -12.96
N ILE A 143 2.67 -5.41 -11.71
CA ILE A 143 1.94 -4.86 -10.55
C ILE A 143 2.20 -3.35 -10.42
N GLN A 144 3.45 -2.91 -10.57
CA GLN A 144 3.82 -1.49 -10.54
C GLN A 144 3.06 -0.67 -11.59
N LYS A 145 2.92 -1.22 -12.79
CA LYS A 145 2.18 -0.59 -13.89
C LYS A 145 0.70 -0.39 -13.52
N HIS A 146 0.05 -1.45 -13.02
CA HIS A 146 -1.34 -1.36 -12.55
C HIS A 146 -1.50 -0.36 -11.40
N LEU A 147 -0.56 -0.31 -10.45
CA LEU A 147 -0.56 0.69 -9.39
C LEU A 147 -0.54 2.11 -9.96
N ILE A 148 0.38 2.40 -10.89
CA ILE A 148 0.50 3.72 -11.53
C ILE A 148 -0.79 4.09 -12.26
N GLU A 149 -1.33 3.20 -13.07
CA GLU A 149 -2.56 3.42 -13.84
C GLU A 149 -3.75 3.69 -12.92
N THR A 150 -3.93 2.89 -11.86
CA THR A 150 -5.03 3.01 -10.92
C THR A 150 -4.96 4.32 -10.13
N TYR A 151 -3.81 4.65 -9.56
CA TYR A 151 -3.68 5.91 -8.81
C TYR A 151 -3.92 7.14 -9.70
N LYS A 152 -3.38 7.15 -10.93
CA LYS A 152 -3.63 8.22 -11.90
C LYS A 152 -5.11 8.31 -12.28
N LYS A 153 -5.79 7.19 -12.49
CA LYS A 153 -7.24 7.13 -12.75
C LYS A 153 -8.06 7.85 -11.67
N TYR A 154 -7.63 7.72 -10.41
CA TYR A 154 -8.29 8.39 -9.28
C TYR A 154 -7.73 9.79 -8.96
N GLY A 155 -6.92 10.37 -9.85
CA GLY A 155 -6.48 11.76 -9.79
C GLY A 155 -5.30 12.02 -8.87
N TYR A 156 -4.47 11.03 -8.58
CA TYR A 156 -3.25 11.20 -7.79
C TYR A 156 -2.04 11.57 -8.66
N ASP A 157 -1.27 12.54 -8.18
CA ASP A 157 0.07 12.82 -8.66
C ASP A 157 1.07 11.97 -7.88
N LEU A 158 1.69 11.01 -8.56
CA LEU A 158 2.64 10.09 -7.95
C LEU A 158 4.03 10.71 -7.88
N ILE A 159 4.59 10.78 -6.67
CA ILE A 159 5.96 11.24 -6.42
C ILE A 159 6.86 10.01 -6.37
N GLU A 160 7.72 9.83 -7.37
CA GLU A 160 8.64 8.69 -7.39
C GLU A 160 9.79 8.90 -6.40
N VAL A 161 9.97 7.92 -5.52
CA VAL A 161 11.09 7.89 -4.57
C VAL A 161 12.34 7.34 -5.26
N PRO A 162 13.50 8.02 -5.20
CA PRO A 162 14.69 7.56 -5.89
C PRO A 162 15.20 6.21 -5.36
N LYS A 163 15.94 5.48 -6.20
CA LYS A 163 16.71 4.29 -5.80
C LYS A 163 17.99 4.76 -5.13
N ASP A 164 18.00 4.79 -3.82
CA ASP A 164 19.10 5.33 -3.01
C ASP A 164 19.13 4.64 -1.63
N THR A 165 20.03 5.04 -0.76
CA THR A 165 20.10 4.57 0.62
C THR A 165 18.77 4.86 1.35
N VAL A 166 18.48 4.11 2.40
CA VAL A 166 17.29 4.32 3.24
C VAL A 166 17.25 5.76 3.75
N GLU A 167 18.39 6.27 4.22
CA GLU A 167 18.53 7.66 4.71
C GLU A 167 18.13 8.69 3.64
N ASN A 168 18.71 8.61 2.46
CA ASN A 168 18.44 9.56 1.38
C ASN A 168 16.99 9.49 0.90
N ARG A 169 16.41 8.30 0.84
CA ARG A 169 15.00 8.10 0.49
C ARG A 169 14.06 8.72 1.52
N ILE A 170 14.36 8.57 2.82
CA ILE A 170 13.58 9.21 3.89
C ILE A 170 13.70 10.73 3.81
N LEU A 171 14.92 11.27 3.66
CA LEU A 171 15.12 12.71 3.52
C LEU A 171 14.36 13.26 2.30
N TYR A 172 14.38 12.55 1.18
CA TYR A 172 13.62 12.92 -0.01
C TYR A 172 12.10 12.98 0.25
N ILE A 173 11.55 11.99 0.95
CA ILE A 173 10.12 11.96 1.30
C ILE A 173 9.79 13.15 2.21
N LEU A 174 10.60 13.38 3.25
CA LEU A 174 10.37 14.44 4.23
C LEU A 174 10.51 15.85 3.64
N ASP A 175 11.35 16.03 2.61
CA ASP A 175 11.48 17.31 1.89
C ASP A 175 10.22 17.68 1.08
N LYS A 176 9.37 16.70 0.76
CA LYS A 176 8.17 16.87 -0.08
C LYS A 176 6.86 17.02 0.70
N ILE A 177 6.91 16.96 2.03
CA ILE A 177 5.73 17.06 2.91
C ILE A 177 5.68 18.36 3.69
#